data_aba760a132a75a3a46ef570a0c8a45b0
#
_entry.id   aba760a132a75a3a46ef570a0c8a45b0
#
_cell.length_a   1.000
_cell.length_b   1.000
_cell.length_c   1.000
_cell.angle_alpha   90.00
_cell.angle_beta   90.00
_cell.angle_gamma   90.00
#
_symmetry.space_group_name_H-M   'P 1'
#
loop_
_entity.id
_entity.type
_entity.pdbx_description
1 polymer ?
#
loop_
_entity_poly.entity_id
_entity_poly.type
_entity_poly.pdbx_seq_one_letter_code
_entity_poly.pdbx_strand_id
1 'polypeptide(L)'
;MRYIPIIILLLITVLARGFVRGTDEAPAVPALTSFEIEQMPAPGIADTSCNRITGNVQALEGLFGEFARLERGEKQLPVAILQLGDSHVQAGFFPNRVRSRLQMLFGDAGRGLIAPLRLSGTNEPPDYAIASSGKWIASRCTQVSPDEMPGVTGMALSGNGRTAEFTITAKDSPFDRLRAFHHREAPLLKAPDSLTDDILCPLGDTEESTMIPLRETVTSVTLRSATTDTAYARQVYYGFSLENGNRGILFHCMGINGNTFTAMNRNPQIVRQAVPLQPELIILSLGTNDSYGRNFDEAAVGAQVEKLIGLLKEYFPLCPLLLTTPMECWSRVRVKGRYVRKPNPNAERVRDQIVQAAGRHGLPVWDFYAVAGGDGAMERWYRAGLAGADRIHLSHDGYRLQGDLLCDALVKAYNGYKELHGTTGTVAGDLQLKKIGTRTAATDAAEKK
;
A
#
# COMPACT_ATOMS: atom_id res chain seq x y z
N MET A 1 -20.82 -58.74 22.35
CA MET A 1 -20.63 -58.80 20.89
C MET A 1 -19.62 -57.72 20.52
N ARG A 2 -18.45 -58.10 20.07
CA ARG A 2 -17.32 -57.22 19.80
C ARG A 2 -17.35 -56.81 18.30
N TYR A 3 -17.30 -55.52 18.00
CA TYR A 3 -17.11 -55.04 16.62
C TYR A 3 -15.60 -54.78 16.39
N ILE A 4 -15.09 -55.44 15.36
CA ILE A 4 -13.72 -55.30 14.82
C ILE A 4 -13.80 -54.27 13.66
N PRO A 5 -12.97 -53.21 13.63
CA PRO A 5 -12.85 -52.37 12.44
C PRO A 5 -11.89 -52.97 11.43
N ILE A 6 -12.32 -53.07 10.19
CA ILE A 6 -11.56 -53.52 9.02
C ILE A 6 -10.63 -52.39 8.58
N ILE A 7 -9.31 -52.63 8.67
CA ILE A 7 -8.28 -51.73 8.09
C ILE A 7 -8.09 -52.17 6.64
N ILE A 8 -8.42 -51.29 5.69
CA ILE A 8 -8.10 -51.50 4.29
C ILE A 8 -6.69 -50.97 4.03
N LEU A 9 -5.79 -51.92 3.75
CA LEU A 9 -4.40 -51.69 3.38
C LEU A 9 -4.33 -51.47 1.86
N LEU A 10 -4.09 -50.24 1.41
CA LEU A 10 -3.86 -49.96 0.00
C LEU A 10 -2.37 -50.18 -0.32
N LEU A 11 -2.06 -51.24 -1.06
CA LEU A 11 -0.74 -51.50 -1.62
C LEU A 11 -0.48 -50.56 -2.80
N ILE A 12 0.47 -49.66 -2.67
CA ILE A 12 0.98 -48.85 -3.80
C ILE A 12 2.17 -49.63 -4.39
N THR A 13 2.00 -50.20 -5.58
CA THR A 13 3.04 -50.75 -6.40
C THR A 13 3.89 -49.63 -7.05
N VAL A 14 5.12 -49.51 -6.59
CA VAL A 14 6.13 -48.63 -7.20
C VAL A 14 6.70 -49.34 -8.43
N LEU A 15 6.34 -48.86 -9.58
CA LEU A 15 7.00 -49.21 -10.86
C LEU A 15 8.28 -48.37 -10.99
N ALA A 16 9.44 -49.03 -10.81
CA ALA A 16 10.73 -48.46 -11.15
C ALA A 16 10.80 -48.20 -12.67
N ARG A 17 10.73 -46.93 -13.09
CA ARG A 17 11.08 -46.52 -14.44
C ARG A 17 12.53 -46.05 -14.47
N GLY A 18 13.26 -46.56 -15.47
CA GLY A 18 14.68 -46.43 -15.68
C GLY A 18 15.20 -44.99 -15.67
N PHE A 19 16.40 -44.86 -15.14
CA PHE A 19 17.24 -43.66 -15.23
C PHE A 19 17.52 -43.36 -16.73
N VAL A 20 16.86 -42.35 -17.26
CA VAL A 20 17.33 -41.64 -18.43
C VAL A 20 18.36 -40.64 -17.91
N ARG A 21 19.63 -40.83 -18.26
CA ARG A 21 20.67 -39.80 -18.11
C ARG A 21 20.23 -38.57 -18.91
N GLY A 22 19.61 -37.62 -18.27
CA GLY A 22 19.48 -36.27 -18.77
C GLY A 22 20.88 -35.66 -18.85
N THR A 23 21.22 -35.09 -19.99
CA THR A 23 22.38 -34.20 -20.14
C THR A 23 22.25 -33.11 -19.10
N ASP A 24 23.27 -32.96 -18.24
CA ASP A 24 23.42 -31.83 -17.31
C ASP A 24 23.60 -30.55 -18.15
N GLU A 25 22.51 -30.00 -18.66
CA GLU A 25 22.49 -28.61 -19.07
C GLU A 25 22.57 -27.77 -17.76
N ALA A 26 23.65 -26.99 -17.65
CA ALA A 26 23.75 -26.02 -16.59
C ALA A 26 22.46 -25.20 -16.55
N PRO A 27 21.84 -25.03 -15.36
CA PRO A 27 20.58 -24.33 -15.26
C PRO A 27 20.72 -22.93 -15.86
N ALA A 28 19.83 -22.57 -16.81
CA ALA A 28 19.87 -21.28 -17.48
C ALA A 28 19.75 -20.14 -16.44
N VAL A 29 20.65 -19.16 -16.51
CA VAL A 29 20.55 -17.96 -15.67
C VAL A 29 19.21 -17.27 -15.96
N PRO A 30 18.40 -16.93 -14.97
CA PRO A 30 17.11 -16.27 -15.20
C PRO A 30 17.33 -14.96 -15.94
N ALA A 31 16.54 -14.71 -16.99
CA ALA A 31 16.58 -13.45 -17.70
C ALA A 31 16.31 -12.28 -16.72
N LEU A 32 17.05 -11.20 -16.87
CA LEU A 32 16.80 -9.99 -16.08
C LEU A 32 15.47 -9.36 -16.50
N THR A 33 14.73 -8.79 -15.54
CA THR A 33 13.51 -8.05 -15.82
C THR A 33 13.88 -6.73 -16.46
N SER A 34 13.35 -6.46 -17.67
CA SER A 34 13.56 -5.19 -18.34
C SER A 34 12.59 -4.13 -17.82
N PHE A 35 13.12 -2.94 -17.58
CA PHE A 35 12.32 -1.76 -17.25
C PHE A 35 12.95 -0.53 -17.91
N GLU A 36 12.11 0.25 -18.59
CA GLU A 36 12.54 1.50 -19.23
C GLU A 36 11.75 2.67 -18.65
N ILE A 37 12.45 3.72 -18.27
CA ILE A 37 11.82 5.00 -17.92
C ILE A 37 11.32 5.63 -19.22
N GLU A 38 10.01 5.83 -19.31
CA GLU A 38 9.34 6.28 -20.54
C GLU A 38 9.82 7.65 -21.01
N GLN A 39 10.15 8.52 -20.06
CA GLN A 39 10.74 9.83 -20.32
C GLN A 39 11.95 10.02 -19.41
N MET A 40 13.14 9.75 -19.94
CA MET A 40 14.35 10.04 -19.21
C MET A 40 14.44 11.55 -18.91
N PRO A 41 14.71 11.95 -17.67
CA PRO A 41 14.87 13.35 -17.34
C PRO A 41 16.05 13.95 -18.10
N ALA A 42 15.93 15.21 -18.53
CA ALA A 42 17.06 15.94 -19.08
C ALA A 42 18.22 15.97 -18.05
N PRO A 43 19.48 16.01 -18.51
CA PRO A 43 20.62 16.13 -17.62
C PRO A 43 20.46 17.25 -16.59
N GLY A 44 20.71 16.96 -15.32
CA GLY A 44 20.59 17.90 -14.20
C GLY A 44 19.18 18.07 -13.63
N ILE A 45 18.14 17.37 -14.15
CA ILE A 45 16.81 17.35 -13.56
C ILE A 45 16.74 16.32 -12.44
N ALA A 46 17.15 15.08 -12.72
CA ALA A 46 17.28 14.03 -11.71
C ALA A 46 18.64 13.35 -11.83
N ASP A 47 19.18 12.86 -10.72
CA ASP A 47 20.40 12.09 -10.70
C ASP A 47 20.07 10.58 -10.77
N THR A 48 20.01 10.07 -11.99
CA THR A 48 19.72 8.65 -12.23
C THR A 48 20.89 7.73 -11.86
N SER A 49 22.11 8.26 -11.66
CA SER A 49 23.26 7.46 -11.24
C SER A 49 23.14 6.96 -9.80
N CYS A 50 22.44 7.70 -8.95
CA CYS A 50 22.14 7.30 -7.58
C CYS A 50 20.76 6.63 -7.43
N ASN A 51 19.99 6.45 -8.52
CA ASN A 51 18.64 5.87 -8.45
C ASN A 51 18.70 4.36 -8.19
N ARG A 52 18.72 4.01 -6.91
CA ARG A 52 18.71 2.63 -6.40
C ARG A 52 18.13 2.57 -4.99
N ILE A 53 17.71 1.40 -4.58
CA ILE A 53 17.41 1.11 -3.17
C ILE A 53 18.74 0.98 -2.42
N THR A 54 18.86 1.63 -1.28
CA THR A 54 20.03 1.62 -0.40
C THR A 54 19.69 1.07 0.99
N GLY A 55 20.65 0.98 1.89
CA GLY A 55 20.45 0.37 3.21
C GLY A 55 20.39 -1.15 3.14
N ASN A 56 19.56 -1.77 3.94
CA ASN A 56 19.45 -3.23 3.98
C ASN A 56 18.52 -3.76 2.87
N VAL A 57 19.04 -3.87 1.64
CA VAL A 57 18.29 -4.38 0.47
C VAL A 57 17.89 -5.85 0.66
N GLN A 58 18.65 -6.63 1.42
CA GLN A 58 18.35 -8.03 1.72
C GLN A 58 17.01 -8.20 2.44
N ALA A 59 16.54 -7.18 3.17
CA ALA A 59 15.21 -7.21 3.77
C ALA A 59 14.08 -7.36 2.74
N LEU A 60 14.34 -7.11 1.44
CA LEU A 60 13.38 -7.28 0.34
C LEU A 60 13.43 -8.68 -0.33
N GLU A 61 14.32 -9.58 0.10
CA GLU A 61 14.50 -10.90 -0.55
C GLU A 61 13.20 -11.73 -0.56
N GLY A 62 12.42 -11.67 0.51
CA GLY A 62 11.11 -12.34 0.55
C GLY A 62 10.16 -11.84 -0.55
N LEU A 63 10.06 -10.53 -0.73
CA LEU A 63 9.28 -9.91 -1.80
C LEU A 63 9.82 -10.32 -3.19
N PHE A 64 11.13 -10.27 -3.38
CA PHE A 64 11.74 -10.63 -4.65
C PHE A 64 11.58 -12.11 -5.00
N GLY A 65 11.56 -12.97 -3.99
CA GLY A 65 11.18 -14.38 -4.15
C GLY A 65 9.75 -14.52 -4.68
N GLU A 66 8.79 -13.74 -4.17
CA GLU A 66 7.41 -13.74 -4.66
C GLU A 66 7.30 -13.17 -6.08
N PHE A 67 8.06 -12.14 -6.43
CA PHE A 67 8.14 -11.65 -7.82
C PHE A 67 8.66 -12.74 -8.77
N ALA A 68 9.71 -13.44 -8.38
CA ALA A 68 10.25 -14.55 -9.17
C ALA A 68 9.23 -15.69 -9.32
N ARG A 69 8.42 -15.99 -8.31
CA ARG A 69 7.33 -16.97 -8.39
C ARG A 69 6.20 -16.51 -9.32
N LEU A 70 5.88 -15.19 -9.34
CA LEU A 70 4.93 -14.62 -10.32
C LEU A 70 5.46 -14.77 -11.76
N GLU A 71 6.73 -14.43 -12.01
CA GLU A 71 7.36 -14.58 -13.34
C GLU A 71 7.31 -16.04 -13.83
N ARG A 72 7.58 -17.00 -12.94
CA ARG A 72 7.53 -18.43 -13.29
C ARG A 72 6.12 -19.03 -13.34
N GLY A 73 5.09 -18.24 -12.99
CA GLY A 73 3.70 -18.71 -12.94
C GLY A 73 3.39 -19.65 -11.76
N GLU A 74 4.26 -19.73 -10.78
CA GLU A 74 4.13 -20.59 -9.59
C GLU A 74 3.22 -19.99 -8.51
N LYS A 75 3.14 -18.65 -8.43
CA LYS A 75 2.28 -17.95 -7.48
C LYS A 75 0.93 -17.68 -8.12
N GLN A 76 -0.14 -18.16 -7.50
CA GLN A 76 -1.52 -17.97 -7.96
C GLN A 76 -2.24 -16.85 -7.20
N LEU A 77 -1.77 -16.50 -6.00
CA LEU A 77 -2.29 -15.39 -5.22
C LEU A 77 -1.57 -14.09 -5.57
N PRO A 78 -2.22 -12.93 -5.44
CA PRO A 78 -1.57 -11.65 -5.69
C PRO A 78 -0.41 -11.40 -4.69
N VAL A 79 0.55 -10.58 -5.13
CA VAL A 79 1.52 -9.92 -4.25
C VAL A 79 0.94 -8.56 -3.88
N ALA A 80 0.59 -8.38 -2.62
CA ALA A 80 0.03 -7.14 -2.12
C ALA A 80 1.13 -6.17 -1.69
N ILE A 81 1.04 -4.92 -2.15
CA ILE A 81 1.93 -3.82 -1.76
C ILE A 81 1.07 -2.71 -1.16
N LEU A 82 1.45 -2.19 0.01
CA LEU A 82 0.75 -1.08 0.66
C LEU A 82 1.64 0.15 0.71
N GLN A 83 1.26 1.23 0.02
CA GLN A 83 1.92 2.53 0.13
C GLN A 83 1.14 3.46 1.05
N LEU A 84 1.80 3.95 2.10
CA LEU A 84 1.27 4.93 3.05
C LEU A 84 1.94 6.28 2.80
N GLY A 85 1.14 7.36 2.69
CA GLY A 85 1.70 8.65 2.35
C GLY A 85 0.83 9.86 2.65
N ASP A 86 1.23 10.97 2.07
CA ASP A 86 0.60 12.28 2.20
C ASP A 86 -0.11 12.72 0.90
N SER A 87 -0.12 14.04 0.60
CA SER A 87 -0.72 14.59 -0.60
C SER A 87 -0.08 14.10 -1.91
N HIS A 88 1.20 13.75 -1.90
CA HIS A 88 1.90 13.20 -3.06
C HIS A 88 1.37 11.81 -3.44
N VAL A 89 0.92 11.02 -2.45
CA VAL A 89 0.25 9.73 -2.65
C VAL A 89 -1.25 9.93 -2.93
N GLN A 90 -1.94 10.83 -2.21
CA GLN A 90 -3.37 11.09 -2.41
C GLN A 90 -3.69 11.54 -3.85
N ALA A 91 -2.82 12.31 -4.48
CA ALA A 91 -3.01 12.75 -5.87
C ALA A 91 -3.21 11.60 -6.87
N GLY A 92 -2.76 10.41 -6.52
CA GLY A 92 -2.94 9.18 -7.29
C GLY A 92 -1.91 9.00 -8.40
N PHE A 93 -1.33 10.05 -8.96
CA PHE A 93 -0.45 9.96 -10.13
C PHE A 93 0.82 9.14 -9.88
N PHE A 94 1.50 9.41 -8.77
CA PHE A 94 2.69 8.66 -8.35
C PHE A 94 2.38 7.17 -8.05
N PRO A 95 1.48 6.83 -7.12
CA PRO A 95 1.19 5.43 -6.81
C PRO A 95 0.57 4.67 -7.98
N ASN A 96 -0.28 5.31 -8.79
CA ASN A 96 -0.87 4.69 -9.97
C ASN A 96 0.19 4.36 -11.03
N ARG A 97 1.22 5.21 -11.17
CA ARG A 97 2.35 4.91 -12.07
C ARG A 97 3.15 3.71 -11.59
N VAL A 98 3.47 3.64 -10.29
CA VAL A 98 4.15 2.48 -9.69
C VAL A 98 3.31 1.22 -9.90
N ARG A 99 2.00 1.27 -9.56
CA ARG A 99 1.08 0.16 -9.76
C ARG A 99 1.08 -0.34 -11.20
N SER A 100 0.83 0.55 -12.16
CA SER A 100 0.70 0.16 -13.57
C SER A 100 1.99 -0.45 -14.12
N ARG A 101 3.15 0.05 -13.69
CA ARG A 101 4.45 -0.50 -14.11
C ARG A 101 4.72 -1.88 -13.51
N LEU A 102 4.47 -2.06 -12.21
CA LEU A 102 4.63 -3.36 -11.58
C LEU A 102 3.61 -4.37 -12.11
N GLN A 103 2.36 -3.95 -12.36
CA GLN A 103 1.34 -4.81 -12.99
C GLN A 103 1.70 -5.22 -14.41
N MET A 104 2.31 -4.34 -15.19
CA MET A 104 2.82 -4.66 -16.53
C MET A 104 3.89 -5.76 -16.49
N LEU A 105 4.75 -5.75 -15.47
CA LEU A 105 5.84 -6.72 -15.31
C LEU A 105 5.39 -8.06 -14.72
N PHE A 106 4.46 -8.04 -13.76
CA PHE A 106 4.15 -9.20 -12.93
C PHE A 106 2.68 -9.65 -12.98
N GLY A 107 1.83 -8.96 -13.73
CA GLY A 107 0.39 -9.22 -13.82
C GLY A 107 -0.45 -8.28 -12.96
N ASP A 108 -1.73 -8.12 -13.31
CA ASP A 108 -2.70 -7.22 -12.70
C ASP A 108 -3.69 -8.00 -11.83
N ALA A 109 -3.66 -7.77 -10.52
CA ALA A 109 -4.57 -8.38 -9.54
C ALA A 109 -5.68 -7.41 -9.06
N GLY A 110 -5.80 -6.22 -9.63
CA GLY A 110 -6.84 -5.24 -9.33
C GLY A 110 -6.32 -3.86 -8.99
N ARG A 111 -7.27 -2.95 -8.72
CA ARG A 111 -6.98 -1.55 -8.38
C ARG A 111 -6.41 -1.40 -6.97
N GLY A 112 -6.79 -2.29 -6.05
CA GLY A 112 -6.46 -2.18 -4.64
C GLY A 112 -7.29 -1.13 -3.89
N LEU A 113 -6.75 -0.62 -2.78
CA LEU A 113 -7.43 0.26 -1.84
C LEU A 113 -7.84 1.60 -2.46
N ILE A 114 -9.10 1.99 -2.25
CA ILE A 114 -9.67 3.28 -2.65
C ILE A 114 -10.33 3.95 -1.44
N ALA A 115 -10.14 5.26 -1.32
CA ALA A 115 -10.65 6.07 -0.24
C ALA A 115 -11.84 6.94 -0.70
N PRO A 116 -12.83 7.22 0.16
CA PRO A 116 -13.98 8.07 -0.19
C PRO A 116 -13.63 9.57 -0.16
N LEU A 117 -12.64 9.97 -0.95
CA LEU A 117 -12.02 11.29 -0.90
C LEU A 117 -12.98 12.40 -1.26
N ARG A 118 -13.77 12.22 -2.33
CA ARG A 118 -14.77 13.22 -2.77
C ARG A 118 -15.86 13.42 -1.73
N LEU A 119 -16.35 12.35 -1.13
CA LEU A 119 -17.36 12.42 -0.06
C LEU A 119 -16.79 13.09 1.19
N SER A 120 -15.47 13.07 1.35
CA SER A 120 -14.74 13.77 2.42
C SER A 120 -14.36 15.21 2.04
N GLY A 121 -14.85 15.75 0.92
CA GLY A 121 -14.58 17.12 0.47
C GLY A 121 -13.14 17.40 0.09
N THR A 122 -12.44 16.42 -0.48
CA THR A 122 -11.05 16.57 -0.98
C THR A 122 -10.91 16.00 -2.40
N ASN A 123 -9.75 16.26 -3.04
CA ASN A 123 -9.48 15.73 -4.38
C ASN A 123 -9.37 14.22 -4.39
N GLU A 124 -9.96 13.61 -5.39
CA GLU A 124 -9.97 12.17 -5.64
C GLU A 124 -9.09 11.86 -6.86
N PRO A 125 -8.32 10.77 -6.89
CA PRO A 125 -7.62 10.31 -8.09
C PRO A 125 -8.57 10.12 -9.27
N PRO A 126 -8.11 10.28 -10.52
CA PRO A 126 -8.99 10.23 -11.69
C PRO A 126 -9.44 8.82 -12.10
N ASP A 127 -8.80 7.78 -11.56
CA ASP A 127 -8.96 6.37 -11.97
C ASP A 127 -10.12 5.65 -11.26
N TYR A 128 -10.72 6.25 -10.22
CA TYR A 128 -11.92 5.75 -9.58
C TYR A 128 -12.85 6.87 -9.12
N ALA A 129 -14.07 6.52 -8.75
CA ALA A 129 -15.00 7.41 -8.07
C ALA A 129 -15.84 6.64 -7.05
N ILE A 130 -16.09 7.27 -5.90
CA ILE A 130 -17.05 6.79 -4.90
C ILE A 130 -18.12 7.87 -4.74
N ALA A 131 -19.37 7.52 -5.11
CA ALA A 131 -20.54 8.37 -4.95
C ALA A 131 -21.49 7.78 -3.90
N SER A 132 -22.29 8.62 -3.26
CA SER A 132 -23.32 8.21 -2.32
C SER A 132 -24.48 9.22 -2.34
N SER A 133 -25.69 8.73 -2.20
CA SER A 133 -26.89 9.57 -2.00
C SER A 133 -27.05 10.03 -0.55
N GLY A 134 -26.30 9.40 0.39
CA GLY A 134 -26.33 9.73 1.82
C GLY A 134 -25.60 11.02 2.17
N LYS A 135 -25.94 11.57 3.35
CA LYS A 135 -25.17 12.67 3.96
C LYS A 135 -24.15 12.06 4.92
N TRP A 136 -22.90 12.39 4.72
CA TRP A 136 -21.78 11.87 5.48
C TRP A 136 -21.03 12.98 6.22
N ILE A 137 -20.62 12.69 7.45
CA ILE A 137 -19.61 13.46 8.19
C ILE A 137 -18.29 12.76 7.98
N ALA A 138 -17.29 13.50 7.52
CA ALA A 138 -15.99 12.94 7.21
C ALA A 138 -14.96 13.30 8.29
N SER A 139 -14.26 12.31 8.80
CA SER A 139 -13.09 12.45 9.66
C SER A 139 -11.82 12.04 8.91
N ARG A 140 -10.69 12.71 9.22
CA ARG A 140 -9.39 12.48 8.59
C ARG A 140 -8.30 12.32 9.65
N CYS A 141 -7.28 11.52 9.37
CA CYS A 141 -6.17 11.28 10.29
C CYS A 141 -5.37 12.53 10.65
N THR A 142 -5.45 13.58 9.83
CA THR A 142 -4.79 14.87 10.06
C THR A 142 -5.51 15.74 11.09
N GLN A 143 -6.78 15.47 11.39
CA GLN A 143 -7.52 16.17 12.44
C GLN A 143 -6.97 15.77 13.82
N VAL A 144 -6.89 16.74 14.75
CA VAL A 144 -6.42 16.49 16.11
C VAL A 144 -7.46 15.73 16.92
N SER A 145 -8.74 16.07 16.72
CA SER A 145 -9.89 15.44 17.37
C SER A 145 -10.94 15.15 16.31
N PRO A 146 -10.83 14.02 15.59
CA PRO A 146 -11.85 13.63 14.62
C PRO A 146 -13.12 13.13 15.33
N ASP A 147 -14.30 13.34 14.74
CA ASP A 147 -15.57 12.83 15.26
C ASP A 147 -15.58 11.29 15.28
N GLU A 148 -14.96 10.68 14.28
CA GLU A 148 -14.75 9.24 14.18
C GLU A 148 -13.28 8.93 13.92
N MET A 149 -12.77 7.88 14.56
CA MET A 149 -11.38 7.45 14.34
C MET A 149 -11.20 6.97 12.89
N PRO A 150 -10.26 7.56 12.14
CA PRO A 150 -9.99 7.17 10.77
C PRO A 150 -9.51 5.71 10.65
N GLY A 151 -10.03 4.99 9.65
CA GLY A 151 -9.62 3.62 9.37
C GLY A 151 -8.50 3.50 8.33
N VAL A 152 -8.42 2.34 7.67
CA VAL A 152 -7.32 1.93 6.76
C VAL A 152 -7.01 2.94 5.64
N THR A 153 -7.98 3.72 5.21
CA THR A 153 -7.79 4.76 4.18
C THR A 153 -7.34 6.11 4.74
N GLY A 154 -7.13 6.21 6.06
CA GLY A 154 -6.87 7.48 6.73
C GLY A 154 -8.12 8.36 6.89
N MET A 155 -9.29 7.82 6.58
CA MET A 155 -10.59 8.48 6.63
C MET A 155 -11.63 7.63 7.35
N ALA A 156 -12.69 8.30 7.83
CA ALA A 156 -13.94 7.69 8.23
C ALA A 156 -15.10 8.53 7.68
N LEU A 157 -16.12 7.85 7.15
CA LEU A 157 -17.41 8.46 6.83
C LEU A 157 -18.43 7.95 7.84
N SER A 158 -19.01 8.84 8.64
CA SER A 158 -20.11 8.52 9.54
C SER A 158 -21.42 9.08 8.99
N GLY A 159 -22.45 8.23 9.00
CA GLY A 159 -23.79 8.57 8.53
C GLY A 159 -24.84 8.38 9.61
N ASN A 160 -25.94 9.11 9.47
CA ASN A 160 -27.12 9.01 10.34
C ASN A 160 -28.40 8.62 9.58
N GLY A 161 -28.25 8.18 8.33
CA GLY A 161 -29.35 7.75 7.49
C GLY A 161 -29.87 6.35 7.84
N ARG A 162 -31.02 5.96 7.27
CA ARG A 162 -31.57 4.61 7.45
C ARG A 162 -30.82 3.55 6.66
N THR A 163 -30.25 3.92 5.51
CA THR A 163 -29.51 3.02 4.62
C THR A 163 -28.22 3.69 4.18
N ALA A 164 -27.13 2.93 4.13
CA ALA A 164 -25.91 3.34 3.46
C ALA A 164 -25.95 2.86 2.00
N GLU A 165 -25.57 3.72 1.08
CA GLU A 165 -25.46 3.39 -0.33
C GLU A 165 -24.17 4.01 -0.90
N PHE A 166 -23.39 3.21 -1.60
CA PHE A 166 -22.17 3.65 -2.29
C PHE A 166 -22.16 3.11 -3.70
N THR A 167 -22.03 4.00 -4.69
CA THR A 167 -21.72 3.62 -6.07
C THR A 167 -20.21 3.78 -6.28
N ILE A 168 -19.56 2.67 -6.57
CA ILE A 168 -18.10 2.59 -6.79
C ILE A 168 -17.87 2.37 -8.27
N THR A 169 -17.00 3.18 -8.89
CA THR A 169 -16.63 3.09 -10.30
C THR A 169 -15.12 3.10 -10.45
N ALA A 170 -14.56 2.16 -11.21
CA ALA A 170 -13.15 2.09 -11.58
C ALA A 170 -13.05 1.74 -13.06
N LYS A 171 -12.97 2.76 -13.93
CA LYS A 171 -13.16 2.63 -15.39
C LYS A 171 -12.16 1.70 -16.05
N ASP A 172 -10.89 1.84 -15.68
CA ASP A 172 -9.77 1.14 -16.31
C ASP A 172 -9.22 -0.02 -15.46
N SER A 173 -9.94 -0.40 -14.41
CA SER A 173 -9.55 -1.47 -13.49
C SER A 173 -10.78 -2.28 -13.11
N PRO A 174 -11.28 -3.14 -14.02
CA PRO A 174 -12.43 -3.97 -13.73
C PRO A 174 -12.14 -4.93 -12.57
N PHE A 175 -13.17 -5.26 -11.78
CA PHE A 175 -13.06 -6.05 -10.56
C PHE A 175 -14.22 -7.05 -10.44
N ASP A 176 -13.97 -8.18 -9.78
CA ASP A 176 -14.97 -9.22 -9.50
C ASP A 176 -15.17 -9.43 -7.99
N ARG A 177 -14.49 -8.67 -7.16
CA ARG A 177 -14.66 -8.68 -5.71
C ARG A 177 -14.25 -7.35 -5.10
N LEU A 178 -14.90 -7.01 -3.98
CA LEU A 178 -14.56 -5.83 -3.19
C LEU A 178 -14.39 -6.24 -1.73
N ARG A 179 -13.38 -5.68 -1.08
CA ARG A 179 -13.32 -5.69 0.38
C ARG A 179 -13.82 -4.33 0.88
N ALA A 180 -14.93 -4.34 1.63
CA ALA A 180 -15.45 -3.15 2.31
C ALA A 180 -14.83 -3.07 3.71
N PHE A 181 -14.32 -1.90 4.08
CA PHE A 181 -13.81 -1.61 5.42
C PHE A 181 -14.83 -0.76 6.17
N HIS A 182 -15.24 -1.22 7.36
CA HIS A 182 -16.32 -0.62 8.14
C HIS A 182 -16.06 -0.74 9.64
N HIS A 183 -16.79 0.03 10.43
CA HIS A 183 -16.84 -0.19 11.87
C HIS A 183 -17.57 -1.52 12.17
N ARG A 184 -17.14 -2.24 13.20
CA ARG A 184 -17.73 -3.55 13.56
C ARG A 184 -19.25 -3.53 13.78
N GLU A 185 -19.80 -2.40 14.18
CA GLU A 185 -21.24 -2.20 14.40
C GLU A 185 -21.96 -1.64 13.16
N ALA A 186 -21.25 -1.33 12.09
CA ALA A 186 -21.87 -0.81 10.88
C ALA A 186 -22.64 -1.92 10.14
N PRO A 187 -23.79 -1.59 9.55
CA PRO A 187 -24.50 -2.52 8.70
C PRO A 187 -23.63 -2.97 7.53
N LEU A 188 -23.62 -4.28 7.27
CA LEU A 188 -22.84 -4.83 6.14
C LEU A 188 -23.43 -4.33 4.81
N LEU A 189 -22.51 -4.02 3.89
CA LEU A 189 -22.86 -3.65 2.53
C LEU A 189 -23.03 -4.91 1.67
N LYS A 190 -24.03 -4.90 0.80
CA LYS A 190 -24.28 -5.96 -0.20
C LYS A 190 -24.36 -5.36 -1.59
N ALA A 191 -23.86 -6.10 -2.57
CA ALA A 191 -24.13 -5.82 -3.98
C ALA A 191 -25.56 -6.29 -4.33
N PRO A 192 -26.12 -5.88 -5.50
CA PRO A 192 -27.43 -6.36 -5.97
C PRO A 192 -27.45 -7.89 -6.11
N ASP A 193 -28.58 -8.53 -5.83
CA ASP A 193 -28.75 -9.99 -5.92
C ASP A 193 -28.45 -10.55 -7.32
N SER A 194 -28.58 -9.74 -8.36
CA SER A 194 -28.17 -10.09 -9.72
C SER A 194 -26.65 -10.29 -9.89
N LEU A 195 -25.84 -9.70 -8.99
CA LEU A 195 -24.37 -9.72 -9.04
C LEU A 195 -23.74 -10.56 -7.93
N THR A 196 -24.49 -11.06 -6.96
CA THR A 196 -23.95 -11.88 -5.86
C THR A 196 -24.68 -13.21 -5.76
N ASP A 197 -23.96 -14.25 -5.33
CA ASP A 197 -24.57 -15.43 -4.75
C ASP A 197 -24.77 -15.17 -3.25
N ASP A 198 -25.78 -15.83 -2.64
CA ASP A 198 -25.99 -15.80 -1.19
C ASP A 198 -24.82 -16.43 -0.38
N ILE A 199 -23.76 -16.79 -1.04
CA ILE A 199 -22.57 -17.36 -0.43
C ILE A 199 -21.76 -16.20 0.16
N LEU A 200 -21.95 -15.96 1.45
CA LEU A 200 -20.98 -15.22 2.24
C LEU A 200 -19.64 -15.97 2.15
N CYS A 201 -18.64 -15.36 1.53
CA CYS A 201 -17.29 -15.92 1.50
C CYS A 201 -16.55 -15.43 2.75
N PRO A 202 -16.51 -16.21 3.85
CA PRO A 202 -15.91 -15.75 5.11
C PRO A 202 -14.38 -15.74 5.07
N LEU A 203 -13.76 -16.15 3.95
CA LEU A 203 -12.31 -16.18 3.81
C LEU A 203 -11.73 -14.76 3.86
N GLY A 204 -11.09 -14.45 4.98
CA GLY A 204 -10.41 -13.17 5.22
C GLY A 204 -11.31 -12.06 5.75
N ASP A 205 -12.57 -12.36 6.12
CA ASP A 205 -13.43 -11.41 6.83
C ASP A 205 -12.92 -11.19 8.26
N THR A 206 -13.07 -9.97 8.72
CA THR A 206 -12.83 -9.57 10.10
C THR A 206 -14.04 -8.81 10.62
N GLU A 207 -14.07 -8.50 11.91
CA GLU A 207 -15.15 -7.66 12.47
C GLU A 207 -15.25 -6.27 11.80
N GLU A 208 -14.20 -5.82 11.09
CA GLU A 208 -14.10 -4.49 10.48
C GLU A 208 -13.84 -4.52 8.98
N SER A 209 -13.93 -5.68 8.35
CA SER A 209 -13.84 -5.79 6.89
C SER A 209 -14.59 -7.00 6.37
N THR A 210 -15.29 -6.83 5.25
CA THR A 210 -16.10 -7.86 4.61
C THR A 210 -15.73 -7.96 3.13
N MET A 211 -15.46 -9.18 2.64
CA MET A 211 -15.29 -9.46 1.21
C MET A 211 -16.63 -9.67 0.55
N ILE A 212 -16.87 -8.94 -0.53
CA ILE A 212 -18.09 -9.00 -1.35
C ILE A 212 -17.69 -9.56 -2.72
N PRO A 213 -17.87 -10.86 -2.98
CA PRO A 213 -17.62 -11.43 -4.29
C PRO A 213 -18.75 -11.05 -5.27
N LEU A 214 -18.40 -10.91 -6.55
CA LEU A 214 -19.34 -10.65 -7.63
C LEU A 214 -19.31 -11.84 -8.62
N ARG A 215 -20.47 -12.14 -9.23
CA ARG A 215 -20.61 -13.22 -10.23
C ARG A 215 -19.86 -12.92 -11.54
N GLU A 216 -19.67 -11.66 -11.83
CA GLU A 216 -19.02 -11.20 -13.05
C GLU A 216 -18.09 -10.03 -12.78
N THR A 217 -17.16 -9.81 -13.67
CA THR A 217 -16.27 -8.66 -13.63
C THR A 217 -17.01 -7.40 -14.07
N VAL A 218 -16.97 -6.38 -13.25
CA VAL A 218 -17.66 -5.10 -13.48
C VAL A 218 -16.67 -3.91 -13.38
N THR A 219 -17.05 -2.79 -13.96
CA THR A 219 -16.36 -1.51 -13.78
C THR A 219 -17.09 -0.56 -12.83
N SER A 220 -18.33 -0.93 -12.43
CA SER A 220 -19.12 -0.16 -11.49
C SER A 220 -20.11 -1.06 -10.76
N VAL A 221 -20.31 -0.79 -9.46
CA VAL A 221 -21.32 -1.48 -8.63
C VAL A 221 -21.89 -0.51 -7.61
N THR A 222 -23.18 -0.66 -7.31
CA THR A 222 -23.82 0.05 -6.19
C THR A 222 -24.03 -0.92 -5.05
N LEU A 223 -23.38 -0.64 -3.92
CA LEU A 223 -23.54 -1.39 -2.67
C LEU A 223 -24.57 -0.71 -1.78
N ARG A 224 -25.39 -1.51 -1.08
CA ARG A 224 -26.37 -1.01 -0.10
C ARG A 224 -26.25 -1.76 1.22
N SER A 225 -26.58 -1.09 2.33
CA SER A 225 -26.61 -1.77 3.61
C SER A 225 -27.64 -2.91 3.63
N ALA A 226 -27.26 -4.03 4.25
CA ALA A 226 -28.02 -5.27 4.25
C ALA A 226 -29.31 -5.20 5.11
N THR A 227 -29.39 -4.23 6.04
CA THR A 227 -30.51 -4.08 6.95
C THR A 227 -31.25 -2.77 6.71
N THR A 228 -32.59 -2.83 6.76
CA THR A 228 -33.47 -1.65 6.68
C THR A 228 -33.72 -1.01 8.05
N ASP A 229 -33.45 -1.73 9.15
CA ASP A 229 -33.54 -1.19 10.52
C ASP A 229 -32.22 -0.66 10.98
N THR A 230 -31.86 0.49 10.41
CA THR A 230 -30.58 1.18 10.71
C THR A 230 -30.75 2.32 11.71
N ALA A 231 -31.93 2.47 12.31
CA ALA A 231 -32.25 3.58 13.23
C ALA A 231 -31.27 3.66 14.42
N TYR A 232 -30.61 2.55 14.76
CA TYR A 232 -29.68 2.42 15.87
C TYR A 232 -28.28 1.91 15.45
N ALA A 233 -28.08 1.60 14.18
CA ALA A 233 -26.80 1.09 13.72
C ALA A 233 -25.80 2.24 13.48
N ARG A 234 -24.60 2.11 14.02
CA ARG A 234 -23.50 3.04 13.78
C ARG A 234 -22.99 2.86 12.35
N GLN A 235 -23.33 3.77 11.46
CA GLN A 235 -22.92 3.74 10.06
C GLN A 235 -21.56 4.41 9.91
N VAL A 236 -20.49 3.64 10.01
CA VAL A 236 -19.12 4.14 9.79
C VAL A 236 -18.41 3.25 8.78
N TYR A 237 -17.97 3.85 7.68
CA TYR A 237 -17.26 3.18 6.58
C TYR A 237 -15.94 3.89 6.29
N TYR A 238 -14.91 3.11 5.93
CA TYR A 238 -13.55 3.61 5.78
C TYR A 238 -13.04 3.60 4.34
N GLY A 239 -13.63 2.79 3.48
CA GLY A 239 -13.27 2.65 2.07
C GLY A 239 -13.33 1.22 1.57
N PHE A 240 -12.73 0.97 0.40
CA PHE A 240 -12.85 -0.32 -0.27
C PHE A 240 -11.52 -0.75 -0.89
N SER A 241 -11.31 -2.06 -1.07
CA SER A 241 -10.30 -2.61 -1.98
C SER A 241 -10.99 -3.25 -3.16
N LEU A 242 -10.54 -2.95 -4.39
CA LEU A 242 -11.08 -3.53 -5.62
C LEU A 242 -10.08 -4.54 -6.17
N GLU A 243 -10.52 -5.78 -6.34
CA GLU A 243 -9.68 -6.91 -6.69
C GLU A 243 -10.32 -7.67 -7.85
N ASN A 244 -9.52 -8.35 -8.69
CA ASN A 244 -10.02 -9.09 -9.85
C ASN A 244 -9.71 -10.60 -9.79
N GLY A 245 -9.21 -11.07 -8.64
CA GLY A 245 -8.92 -12.49 -8.41
C GLY A 245 -7.74 -13.08 -9.19
N ASN A 246 -7.10 -12.32 -10.05
CA ASN A 246 -5.94 -12.76 -10.80
C ASN A 246 -4.68 -12.79 -9.94
N ARG A 247 -3.70 -13.56 -10.39
CA ARG A 247 -2.32 -13.43 -9.91
C ARG A 247 -1.70 -12.12 -10.40
N GLY A 248 -0.72 -11.62 -9.71
CA GLY A 248 -0.02 -10.39 -10.08
C GLY A 248 0.12 -9.42 -8.91
N ILE A 249 0.22 -8.15 -9.20
CA ILE A 249 0.39 -7.10 -8.20
C ILE A 249 -0.95 -6.51 -7.81
N LEU A 250 -1.23 -6.50 -6.51
CA LEU A 250 -2.34 -5.78 -5.88
C LEU A 250 -1.76 -4.59 -5.09
N PHE A 251 -1.84 -3.40 -5.67
CA PHE A 251 -1.19 -2.22 -5.09
C PHE A 251 -2.19 -1.33 -4.35
N HIS A 252 -2.12 -1.35 -3.04
CA HIS A 252 -2.91 -0.50 -2.16
C HIS A 252 -2.20 0.82 -1.90
N CYS A 253 -2.90 1.93 -1.98
CA CYS A 253 -2.36 3.22 -1.57
C CYS A 253 -3.30 3.96 -0.62
N MET A 254 -2.74 4.48 0.44
CA MET A 254 -3.37 5.38 1.40
C MET A 254 -2.58 6.68 1.40
N GLY A 255 -3.17 7.75 0.90
CA GLY A 255 -2.60 9.08 0.90
C GLY A 255 -3.61 10.11 1.42
N ILE A 256 -3.17 11.00 2.32
CA ILE A 256 -4.02 12.04 2.90
C ILE A 256 -3.29 13.38 2.88
N ASN A 257 -3.92 14.38 2.27
CA ASN A 257 -3.39 15.74 2.24
C ASN A 257 -3.02 16.24 3.63
N GLY A 258 -1.78 16.69 3.80
CA GLY A 258 -1.29 17.18 5.08
C GLY A 258 -0.86 16.09 6.08
N ASN A 259 -0.84 14.81 5.69
CA ASN A 259 -0.44 13.72 6.58
C ASN A 259 1.03 13.83 7.00
N THR A 260 1.30 13.40 8.23
CA THR A 260 2.62 13.41 8.86
C THR A 260 2.84 12.12 9.64
N PHE A 261 4.08 11.83 10.03
CA PHE A 261 4.38 10.75 10.96
C PHE A 261 3.60 10.89 12.27
N THR A 262 3.48 12.12 12.79
CA THR A 262 2.69 12.41 14.00
C THR A 262 1.21 12.08 13.82
N ALA A 263 0.61 12.43 12.67
CA ALA A 263 -0.79 12.15 12.39
C ALA A 263 -1.05 10.64 12.28
N MET A 264 -0.14 9.89 11.62
CA MET A 264 -0.21 8.43 11.57
C MET A 264 -0.13 7.81 12.97
N ASN A 265 0.81 8.25 13.79
CA ASN A 265 1.01 7.73 15.15
C ASN A 265 -0.16 8.01 16.11
N ARG A 266 -0.97 9.04 15.84
CA ARG A 266 -2.21 9.31 16.59
C ARG A 266 -3.34 8.34 16.21
N ASN A 267 -3.25 7.68 15.07
CA ASN A 267 -4.32 6.86 14.51
C ASN A 267 -3.85 5.41 14.26
N PRO A 268 -3.49 4.64 15.30
CA PRO A 268 -2.96 3.28 15.14
C PRO A 268 -3.98 2.33 14.49
N GLN A 269 -5.27 2.67 14.54
CA GLN A 269 -6.34 1.93 13.87
C GLN A 269 -6.11 1.82 12.35
N ILE A 270 -5.47 2.80 11.71
CA ILE A 270 -5.13 2.75 10.28
C ILE A 270 -4.26 1.52 9.99
N VAL A 271 -3.22 1.34 10.81
CA VAL A 271 -2.27 0.22 10.66
C VAL A 271 -2.95 -1.11 11.01
N ARG A 272 -3.71 -1.16 12.09
CA ARG A 272 -4.45 -2.36 12.52
C ARG A 272 -5.45 -2.83 11.47
N GLN A 273 -6.23 -1.92 10.88
CA GLN A 273 -7.21 -2.26 9.85
C GLN A 273 -6.59 -2.61 8.49
N ALA A 274 -5.30 -2.35 8.29
CA ALA A 274 -4.60 -2.77 7.08
C ALA A 274 -4.20 -4.26 7.09
N VAL A 275 -4.30 -4.96 8.22
CA VAL A 275 -3.93 -6.38 8.34
C VAL A 275 -4.65 -7.28 7.32
N PRO A 276 -5.96 -7.13 7.03
CA PRO A 276 -6.63 -7.94 6.01
C PRO A 276 -6.13 -7.71 4.56
N LEU A 277 -5.35 -6.66 4.30
CA LEU A 277 -4.71 -6.43 3.00
C LEU A 277 -3.50 -7.34 2.78
N GLN A 278 -2.97 -7.96 3.83
CA GLN A 278 -1.84 -8.91 3.82
C GLN A 278 -0.65 -8.42 2.98
N PRO A 279 -0.12 -7.22 3.22
CA PRO A 279 0.95 -6.67 2.40
C PRO A 279 2.24 -7.51 2.52
N GLU A 280 2.87 -7.77 1.39
CA GLU A 280 4.20 -8.35 1.27
C GLU A 280 5.30 -7.28 1.13
N LEU A 281 4.90 -6.01 1.00
CA LEU A 281 5.74 -4.82 1.11
C LEU A 281 4.90 -3.66 1.62
N ILE A 282 5.44 -2.90 2.58
CA ILE A 282 4.90 -1.60 2.95
C ILE A 282 5.90 -0.52 2.54
N ILE A 283 5.43 0.44 1.72
CA ILE A 283 6.20 1.62 1.31
C ILE A 283 5.73 2.81 2.15
N LEU A 284 6.64 3.44 2.88
CA LEU A 284 6.33 4.59 3.73
C LEU A 284 6.84 5.88 3.06
N SER A 285 5.91 6.68 2.53
CA SER A 285 6.17 7.88 1.72
C SER A 285 5.61 9.13 2.42
N LEU A 286 6.25 9.52 3.53
CA LEU A 286 5.92 10.69 4.35
C LEU A 286 7.15 11.61 4.50
N GLY A 287 6.94 12.77 5.12
CA GLY A 287 8.03 13.66 5.52
C GLY A 287 7.91 15.08 4.96
N THR A 288 7.23 15.28 3.82
CA THR A 288 7.04 16.62 3.26
C THR A 288 6.38 17.54 4.28
N ASN A 289 5.27 17.11 4.87
CA ASN A 289 4.52 17.92 5.84
C ASN A 289 5.22 18.03 7.19
N ASP A 290 6.03 17.05 7.56
CA ASP A 290 6.83 17.07 8.80
C ASP A 290 7.93 18.14 8.77
N SER A 291 8.33 18.61 7.58
CA SER A 291 9.31 19.69 7.39
C SER A 291 8.76 21.09 7.66
N TYR A 292 7.42 21.22 7.78
CA TYR A 292 6.77 22.51 8.01
C TYR A 292 6.51 22.73 9.51
N GLY A 293 6.42 23.99 9.89
CA GLY A 293 6.11 24.42 11.25
C GLY A 293 7.06 25.50 11.75
N ARG A 294 6.56 26.37 12.63
CA ARG A 294 7.37 27.47 13.19
C ARG A 294 8.43 26.95 14.16
N ASN A 295 8.11 25.86 14.84
CA ASN A 295 8.96 25.24 15.86
C ASN A 295 9.39 23.86 15.36
N PHE A 296 10.06 23.81 14.19
CA PHE A 296 10.59 22.55 13.67
C PHE A 296 11.62 21.98 14.65
N ASP A 297 11.41 20.75 15.05
CA ASP A 297 12.29 19.98 15.91
C ASP A 297 12.66 18.68 15.20
N GLU A 298 13.88 18.61 14.76
CA GLU A 298 14.43 17.48 14.00
C GLU A 298 14.40 16.18 14.81
N ALA A 299 14.75 16.25 16.11
CA ALA A 299 14.75 15.08 16.99
C ALA A 299 13.34 14.56 17.23
N ALA A 300 12.37 15.47 17.38
CA ALA A 300 10.96 15.10 17.50
C ALA A 300 10.45 14.41 16.23
N VAL A 301 10.83 14.88 15.04
CA VAL A 301 10.48 14.20 13.78
C VAL A 301 11.09 12.80 13.76
N GLY A 302 12.39 12.66 14.07
CA GLY A 302 13.05 11.36 14.15
C GLY A 302 12.34 10.38 15.08
N ALA A 303 11.92 10.84 16.26
CA ALA A 303 11.16 10.03 17.21
C ALA A 303 9.80 9.58 16.66
N GLN A 304 9.13 10.41 15.85
CA GLN A 304 7.87 10.03 15.20
C GLN A 304 8.08 9.01 14.09
N VAL A 305 9.17 9.10 13.32
CA VAL A 305 9.56 8.08 12.33
C VAL A 305 9.76 6.73 13.00
N GLU A 306 10.58 6.69 14.08
CA GLU A 306 10.86 5.48 14.88
C GLU A 306 9.57 4.85 15.42
N LYS A 307 8.68 5.67 15.98
CA LYS A 307 7.41 5.21 16.54
C LYS A 307 6.54 4.55 15.48
N LEU A 308 6.43 5.14 14.28
CA LEU A 308 5.63 4.55 13.20
C LEU A 308 6.25 3.24 12.67
N ILE A 309 7.57 3.18 12.55
CA ILE A 309 8.27 1.92 12.20
C ILE A 309 7.96 0.84 13.24
N GLY A 310 8.02 1.16 14.53
CA GLY A 310 7.68 0.24 15.63
C GLY A 310 6.25 -0.27 15.52
N LEU A 311 5.28 0.64 15.29
CA LEU A 311 3.87 0.29 15.12
C LEU A 311 3.64 -0.62 13.90
N LEU A 312 4.28 -0.32 12.76
CA LEU A 312 4.18 -1.17 11.58
C LEU A 312 4.77 -2.56 11.82
N LYS A 313 5.90 -2.67 12.49
CA LYS A 313 6.52 -3.96 12.83
C LYS A 313 5.70 -4.78 13.84
N GLU A 314 4.92 -4.13 14.70
CA GLU A 314 4.01 -4.80 15.62
C GLU A 314 2.90 -5.55 14.87
N TYR A 315 2.28 -4.91 13.88
CA TYR A 315 1.18 -5.51 13.11
C TYR A 315 1.65 -6.35 11.92
N PHE A 316 2.84 -6.05 11.37
CA PHE A 316 3.41 -6.68 10.19
C PHE A 316 4.87 -7.14 10.44
N PRO A 317 5.10 -8.05 11.39
CA PRO A 317 6.45 -8.39 11.85
C PRO A 317 7.34 -9.02 10.76
N LEU A 318 6.74 -9.64 9.74
CA LEU A 318 7.44 -10.30 8.64
C LEU A 318 7.41 -9.51 7.32
N CYS A 319 6.63 -8.43 7.26
CA CYS A 319 6.52 -7.63 6.05
C CYS A 319 7.69 -6.63 5.98
N PRO A 320 8.46 -6.61 4.90
CA PRO A 320 9.49 -5.61 4.70
C PRO A 320 8.89 -4.21 4.60
N LEU A 321 9.61 -3.23 5.17
CA LEU A 321 9.29 -1.81 5.07
C LEU A 321 10.32 -1.13 4.18
N LEU A 322 9.87 -0.46 3.12
CA LEU A 322 10.70 0.42 2.29
C LEU A 322 10.36 1.87 2.65
N LEU A 323 11.35 2.62 3.15
CA LEU A 323 11.17 4.04 3.39
C LEU A 323 11.52 4.84 2.14
N THR A 324 10.73 5.87 1.84
CA THR A 324 11.09 6.85 0.79
C THR A 324 11.25 8.22 1.43
N THR A 325 12.23 9.00 0.96
CA THR A 325 12.41 10.37 1.46
C THR A 325 11.59 11.36 0.63
N PRO A 326 11.14 12.50 1.22
CA PRO A 326 10.60 13.60 0.44
C PRO A 326 11.71 14.21 -0.42
N MET A 327 11.35 14.84 -1.54
CA MET A 327 12.28 15.73 -2.25
C MET A 327 12.34 17.11 -1.58
N GLU A 328 13.28 17.97 -2.05
CA GLU A 328 13.26 19.39 -1.69
C GLU A 328 11.88 20.00 -1.92
N CYS A 329 11.43 20.83 -1.01
CA CYS A 329 10.19 21.60 -1.15
C CYS A 329 10.39 23.03 -0.67
N TRP A 330 9.44 23.93 -0.98
CA TRP A 330 9.53 25.33 -0.60
C TRP A 330 8.50 25.68 0.47
N SER A 331 8.84 26.64 1.31
CA SER A 331 7.96 27.20 2.33
C SER A 331 7.62 28.68 2.06
N ARG A 332 6.50 29.14 2.60
CA ARG A 332 6.12 30.55 2.58
C ARG A 332 6.72 31.24 3.82
N VAL A 333 7.63 32.17 3.61
CA VAL A 333 8.26 32.96 4.67
C VAL A 333 7.87 34.42 4.55
N ARG A 334 7.77 35.13 5.68
CA ARG A 334 7.45 36.56 5.69
C ARG A 334 8.74 37.37 5.64
N VAL A 335 8.95 38.12 4.56
CA VAL A 335 10.12 39.00 4.37
C VAL A 335 9.61 40.43 4.18
N LYS A 336 10.02 41.36 5.02
CA LYS A 336 9.60 42.79 4.96
C LYS A 336 8.09 42.96 4.82
N GLY A 337 7.30 42.19 5.59
CA GLY A 337 5.83 42.25 5.61
C GLY A 337 5.13 41.46 4.48
N ARG A 338 5.83 40.99 3.47
CA ARG A 338 5.28 40.22 2.33
C ARG A 338 5.64 38.74 2.43
N TYR A 339 4.72 37.87 2.00
CA TYR A 339 5.02 36.43 1.89
C TYR A 339 5.75 36.14 0.57
N VAL A 340 6.91 35.52 0.69
CA VAL A 340 7.69 35.00 -0.44
C VAL A 340 7.90 33.49 -0.27
N ARG A 341 8.07 32.77 -1.36
CA ARG A 341 8.45 31.36 -1.32
C ARG A 341 9.96 31.26 -1.32
N LYS A 342 10.50 30.34 -0.50
CA LYS A 342 11.94 30.00 -0.42
C LYS A 342 12.09 28.50 -0.21
N PRO A 343 13.22 27.91 -0.61
CA PRO A 343 13.56 26.55 -0.23
C PRO A 343 13.38 26.34 1.27
N ASN A 344 12.79 25.20 1.63
CA ASN A 344 12.60 24.81 3.02
C ASN A 344 13.81 24.04 3.52
N PRO A 345 14.64 24.62 4.42
CA PRO A 345 15.87 23.97 4.88
C PRO A 345 15.60 22.73 5.74
N ASN A 346 14.36 22.55 6.19
CA ASN A 346 14.00 21.39 7.01
C ASN A 346 13.72 20.13 6.19
N ALA A 347 13.51 20.25 4.87
CA ALA A 347 13.23 19.08 4.02
C ALA A 347 14.40 18.08 4.03
N GLU A 348 15.63 18.57 3.91
CA GLU A 348 16.84 17.75 4.02
C GLU A 348 17.00 17.14 5.42
N ARG A 349 16.73 17.88 6.48
CA ARG A 349 16.80 17.38 7.86
C ARG A 349 15.79 16.24 8.09
N VAL A 350 14.59 16.37 7.57
CA VAL A 350 13.58 15.28 7.62
C VAL A 350 14.06 14.07 6.83
N ARG A 351 14.62 14.27 5.63
CA ARG A 351 15.26 13.20 4.85
C ARG A 351 16.32 12.48 5.68
N ASP A 352 17.20 13.22 6.37
CA ASP A 352 18.27 12.64 7.18
C ASP A 352 17.71 11.82 8.36
N GLN A 353 16.66 12.28 9.03
CA GLN A 353 15.99 11.52 10.09
C GLN A 353 15.38 10.21 9.57
N ILE A 354 14.79 10.21 8.37
CA ILE A 354 14.24 9.00 7.74
C ILE A 354 15.38 8.01 7.43
N VAL A 355 16.48 8.48 6.82
CA VAL A 355 17.63 7.64 6.48
C VAL A 355 18.31 7.07 7.73
N GLN A 356 18.47 7.87 8.78
CA GLN A 356 19.04 7.43 10.05
C GLN A 356 18.14 6.39 10.73
N ALA A 357 16.83 6.61 10.77
CA ALA A 357 15.88 5.64 11.32
C ALA A 357 15.94 4.32 10.54
N ALA A 358 15.97 4.38 9.21
CA ALA A 358 16.13 3.19 8.38
C ALA A 358 17.42 2.43 8.72
N GLY A 359 18.54 3.13 8.89
CA GLY A 359 19.80 2.53 9.29
C GLY A 359 19.73 1.83 10.66
N ARG A 360 19.12 2.48 11.67
CA ARG A 360 18.94 1.89 13.01
C ARG A 360 18.06 0.64 13.01
N HIS A 361 17.04 0.61 12.15
CA HIS A 361 16.11 -0.51 12.04
C HIS A 361 16.49 -1.56 10.99
N GLY A 362 17.61 -1.39 10.29
CA GLY A 362 18.04 -2.29 9.21
C GLY A 362 17.04 -2.35 8.07
N LEU A 363 16.54 -1.20 7.60
CA LEU A 363 15.53 -1.10 6.56
C LEU A 363 16.13 -0.60 5.23
N PRO A 364 15.55 -0.99 4.09
CA PRO A 364 15.85 -0.40 2.80
C PRO A 364 15.26 1.02 2.68
N VAL A 365 15.94 1.87 1.91
CA VAL A 365 15.55 3.26 1.63
C VAL A 365 15.68 3.55 0.15
N TRP A 366 14.67 4.23 -0.40
CA TRP A 366 14.78 4.97 -1.65
C TRP A 366 14.88 6.47 -1.35
N ASP A 367 16.09 7.02 -1.52
CA ASP A 367 16.36 8.41 -1.21
C ASP A 367 15.96 9.33 -2.37
N PHE A 368 14.67 9.65 -2.45
CA PHE A 368 14.15 10.48 -3.52
C PHE A 368 14.68 11.93 -3.45
N TYR A 369 15.10 12.42 -2.28
CA TYR A 369 15.76 13.73 -2.17
C TYR A 369 17.02 13.77 -3.05
N ALA A 370 17.88 12.78 -2.92
CA ALA A 370 19.10 12.67 -3.72
C ALA A 370 18.79 12.40 -5.20
N VAL A 371 17.89 11.44 -5.49
CA VAL A 371 17.49 11.08 -6.86
C VAL A 371 16.88 12.26 -7.60
N ALA A 372 16.07 13.09 -6.94
CA ALA A 372 15.51 14.30 -7.54
C ALA A 372 16.55 15.39 -7.83
N GLY A 373 17.79 15.23 -7.32
CA GLY A 373 18.91 16.12 -7.55
C GLY A 373 19.32 16.99 -6.35
N GLY A 374 18.80 16.72 -5.15
CA GLY A 374 19.18 17.44 -3.92
C GLY A 374 18.76 18.91 -3.91
N ASP A 375 19.62 19.76 -3.36
CA ASP A 375 19.39 21.20 -3.27
C ASP A 375 19.13 21.86 -4.62
N GLY A 376 18.11 22.72 -4.67
CA GLY A 376 17.64 23.40 -5.88
C GLY A 376 16.87 22.49 -6.84
N ALA A 377 16.60 21.22 -6.49
CA ALA A 377 15.86 20.28 -7.32
C ALA A 377 14.46 20.79 -7.64
N MET A 378 13.72 21.28 -6.66
CA MET A 378 12.35 21.74 -6.85
C MET A 378 12.27 22.88 -7.89
N GLU A 379 13.20 23.80 -7.89
CA GLU A 379 13.23 24.88 -8.89
C GLU A 379 13.62 24.37 -10.29
N ARG A 380 14.55 23.40 -10.38
CA ARG A 380 14.89 22.76 -11.66
C ARG A 380 13.67 21.99 -12.23
N TRP A 381 13.00 21.19 -11.39
CA TRP A 381 11.80 20.46 -11.79
C TRP A 381 10.67 21.41 -12.20
N TYR A 382 10.49 22.53 -11.47
CA TYR A 382 9.48 23.52 -11.83
C TYR A 382 9.76 24.15 -13.20
N ARG A 383 11.01 24.56 -13.47
CA ARG A 383 11.38 25.14 -14.77
C ARG A 383 11.24 24.15 -15.92
N ALA A 384 11.36 22.86 -15.64
CA ALA A 384 11.13 21.79 -16.59
C ALA A 384 9.64 21.40 -16.74
N GLY A 385 8.70 22.07 -16.05
CA GLY A 385 7.28 21.73 -16.08
C GLY A 385 6.91 20.51 -15.26
N LEU A 386 7.82 19.97 -14.46
CA LEU A 386 7.62 18.76 -13.65
C LEU A 386 7.13 19.05 -12.23
N ALA A 387 7.07 20.30 -11.81
CA ALA A 387 6.56 20.69 -10.50
C ALA A 387 5.56 21.85 -10.59
N GLY A 388 4.68 21.94 -9.61
CA GLY A 388 3.65 22.96 -9.50
C GLY A 388 4.20 24.35 -9.09
N ALA A 389 3.42 25.40 -9.32
CA ALA A 389 3.77 26.77 -8.95
C ALA A 389 3.88 26.96 -7.42
N ASP A 390 3.39 26.04 -6.62
CA ASP A 390 3.55 26.04 -5.17
C ASP A 390 4.94 25.62 -4.70
N ARG A 391 5.75 24.96 -5.57
CA ARG A 391 7.08 24.41 -5.26
C ARG A 391 7.01 23.35 -4.13
N ILE A 392 5.91 22.63 -4.08
CA ILE A 392 5.69 21.53 -3.13
C ILE A 392 5.26 20.29 -3.90
N HIS A 393 4.20 20.41 -4.70
CA HIS A 393 3.63 19.30 -5.45
C HIS A 393 4.23 19.21 -6.85
N LEU A 394 4.35 18.00 -7.34
CA LEU A 394 4.78 17.76 -8.73
C LEU A 394 3.62 17.97 -9.68
N SER A 395 3.93 18.20 -10.96
CA SER A 395 2.96 18.10 -12.03
C SER A 395 2.59 16.62 -12.28
N HIS A 396 1.58 16.39 -13.11
CA HIS A 396 1.23 15.03 -13.54
C HIS A 396 2.45 14.27 -14.11
N ASP A 397 3.22 14.91 -14.99
CA ASP A 397 4.41 14.30 -15.58
C ASP A 397 5.56 14.14 -14.57
N GLY A 398 5.68 15.06 -13.61
CA GLY A 398 6.63 14.93 -12.52
C GLY A 398 6.33 13.72 -11.62
N TYR A 399 5.07 13.48 -11.30
CA TYR A 399 4.67 12.28 -10.54
C TYR A 399 4.84 11.00 -11.36
N ARG A 400 4.61 11.03 -12.66
CA ARG A 400 4.89 9.88 -13.54
C ARG A 400 6.37 9.54 -13.53
N LEU A 401 7.24 10.55 -13.69
CA LEU A 401 8.69 10.37 -13.59
C LEU A 401 9.11 9.82 -12.23
N GLN A 402 8.57 10.35 -11.12
CA GLN A 402 8.82 9.84 -9.78
C GLN A 402 8.45 8.35 -9.67
N GLY A 403 7.31 7.95 -10.22
CA GLY A 403 6.86 6.55 -10.24
C GLY A 403 7.77 5.65 -11.06
N ASP A 404 8.19 6.09 -12.24
CA ASP A 404 9.14 5.36 -13.07
C ASP A 404 10.51 5.19 -12.39
N LEU A 405 11.01 6.24 -11.72
CA LEU A 405 12.27 6.19 -10.97
C LEU A 405 12.20 5.19 -9.80
N LEU A 406 11.09 5.16 -9.04
CA LEU A 406 10.93 4.16 -7.98
C LEU A 406 10.86 2.73 -8.54
N CYS A 407 10.12 2.53 -9.63
CA CYS A 407 10.05 1.22 -10.28
C CYS A 407 11.41 0.77 -10.81
N ASP A 408 12.17 1.64 -11.46
CA ASP A 408 13.53 1.35 -11.91
C ASP A 408 14.44 0.93 -10.75
N ALA A 409 14.38 1.65 -9.62
CA ALA A 409 15.16 1.30 -8.44
C ALA A 409 14.77 -0.07 -7.86
N LEU A 410 13.45 -0.40 -7.81
CA LEU A 410 12.96 -1.70 -7.37
C LEU A 410 13.39 -2.82 -8.32
N VAL A 411 13.28 -2.61 -9.64
CA VAL A 411 13.67 -3.60 -10.64
C VAL A 411 15.18 -3.83 -10.63
N LYS A 412 16.00 -2.80 -10.47
CA LYS A 412 17.45 -2.96 -10.27
C LYS A 412 17.79 -3.83 -9.06
N ALA A 413 17.11 -3.60 -7.93
CA ALA A 413 17.30 -4.40 -6.73
C ALA A 413 16.83 -5.85 -6.94
N TYR A 414 15.70 -6.04 -7.61
CA TYR A 414 15.19 -7.37 -7.97
C TYR A 414 16.14 -8.11 -8.92
N ASN A 415 16.70 -7.46 -9.92
CA ASN A 415 17.69 -8.06 -10.82
C ASN A 415 18.95 -8.47 -10.05
N GLY A 416 19.43 -7.64 -9.12
CA GLY A 416 20.53 -8.02 -8.23
C GLY A 416 20.21 -9.26 -7.37
N TYR A 417 18.96 -9.39 -6.91
CA TYR A 417 18.50 -10.62 -6.24
C TYR A 417 18.57 -11.83 -7.19
N LYS A 418 18.11 -11.72 -8.45
CA LYS A 418 18.18 -12.83 -9.43
C LYS A 418 19.61 -13.24 -9.74
N GLU A 419 20.52 -12.29 -9.87
CA GLU A 419 21.95 -12.56 -10.10
C GLU A 419 22.60 -13.32 -8.94
N LEU A 420 22.24 -12.96 -7.68
CA LEU A 420 22.79 -13.61 -6.49
C LEU A 420 22.23 -15.03 -6.26
N HIS A 421 20.94 -15.24 -6.55
CA HIS A 421 20.26 -16.51 -6.25
C HIS A 421 20.23 -17.47 -7.42
N GLY A 422 20.65 -17.06 -8.62
CA GLY A 422 20.74 -17.90 -9.81
C GLY A 422 19.47 -18.72 -10.06
N THR A 423 19.63 -19.79 -10.86
CA THR A 423 18.57 -20.77 -11.12
C THR A 423 18.42 -21.82 -10.02
N THR A 424 19.26 -21.83 -9.03
CA THR A 424 19.13 -22.70 -7.85
C THR A 424 18.03 -22.27 -6.91
N GLY A 425 17.09 -21.45 -7.41
CA GLY A 425 15.97 -20.92 -6.64
C GLY A 425 14.92 -21.93 -6.21
N THR A 426 15.30 -22.95 -5.46
CA THR A 426 14.54 -23.31 -4.27
C THR A 426 14.86 -22.22 -3.25
N VAL A 427 14.15 -21.10 -3.32
CA VAL A 427 13.95 -20.31 -2.12
C VAL A 427 13.48 -21.34 -1.09
N ALA A 428 14.27 -21.56 -0.04
CA ALA A 428 13.82 -22.24 1.14
C ALA A 428 12.71 -21.37 1.79
N GLY A 429 11.59 -21.33 1.16
CA GLY A 429 10.40 -20.57 1.46
C GLY A 429 9.27 -21.49 1.77
N ASP A 430 9.53 -22.58 2.47
CA ASP A 430 8.63 -23.08 3.49
C ASP A 430 8.69 -22.14 4.73
N LEU A 431 8.53 -20.85 4.50
CA LEU A 431 7.83 -20.01 5.45
C LEU A 431 6.38 -20.51 5.43
N GLN A 432 6.19 -21.66 6.08
CA GLN A 432 4.88 -22.07 6.51
C GLN A 432 4.21 -20.82 7.06
N LEU A 433 3.07 -20.48 6.50
CA LEU A 433 2.02 -19.71 7.15
C LEU A 433 1.76 -20.39 8.51
N LYS A 434 2.64 -20.14 9.48
CA LYS A 434 2.33 -20.40 10.87
C LYS A 434 1.11 -19.54 11.12
N LYS A 435 -0.04 -20.21 11.20
CA LYS A 435 -1.31 -19.68 11.65
C LYS A 435 -1.03 -18.55 12.61
N ILE A 436 -1.33 -17.31 12.20
CA ILE A 436 -1.49 -16.21 13.12
C ILE A 436 -2.62 -16.66 14.02
N GLY A 437 -2.25 -17.12 15.23
CA GLY A 437 -3.21 -17.57 16.22
C GLY A 437 -4.14 -16.39 16.46
N THR A 438 -5.40 -16.58 16.17
CA THR A 438 -6.48 -15.75 16.70
C THR A 438 -6.25 -15.66 18.21
N ARG A 439 -5.72 -14.54 18.69
CA ARG A 439 -5.84 -14.18 20.09
C ARG A 439 -7.33 -14.01 20.35
N THR A 440 -7.96 -15.08 20.81
CA THR A 440 -9.30 -15.03 21.35
C THR A 440 -9.29 -14.04 22.53
N ALA A 441 -10.35 -13.25 22.60
CA ALA A 441 -10.66 -12.26 23.63
C ALA A 441 -10.86 -12.88 25.02
N ALA A 442 -9.83 -13.53 25.57
CA ALA A 442 -9.87 -14.19 26.88
C ALA A 442 -8.85 -13.63 27.89
N THR A 443 -8.19 -12.50 27.60
CA THR A 443 -7.18 -11.92 28.50
C THR A 443 -7.54 -10.55 29.09
N ASP A 444 -8.70 -9.96 28.75
CA ASP A 444 -9.12 -8.68 29.33
C ASP A 444 -9.97 -8.80 30.62
N ALA A 445 -10.06 -9.99 31.21
CA ALA A 445 -10.85 -10.21 32.44
C ALA A 445 -10.00 -10.31 33.74
N ALA A 446 -8.67 -10.13 33.67
CA ALA A 446 -7.79 -10.36 34.82
C ALA A 446 -7.18 -9.09 35.45
N GLU A 447 -7.51 -7.89 34.98
CA GLU A 447 -7.03 -6.62 35.59
C GLU A 447 -8.16 -5.73 36.13
N LYS A 448 -9.22 -6.31 36.69
CA LYS A 448 -10.14 -5.60 37.57
C LYS A 448 -10.47 -6.50 38.75
N LYS A 449 -9.54 -6.57 39.71
CA LYS A 449 -9.81 -6.80 41.12
C LYS A 449 -8.78 -6.07 41.96
#